data_fa80f303d24cfece3ee616287477afd4
#
_entry.id   fa80f303d24cfece3ee616287477afd4
#
_cell.length_a   1.000
_cell.length_b   1.000
_cell.length_c   1.000
_cell.angle_alpha   90.00
_cell.angle_beta   90.00
_cell.angle_gamma   90.00
#
_symmetry.space_group_name_H-M   'P 1'
#
loop_
_entity.id
_entity.type
_entity.pdbx_description
1 polymer ?
#
loop_
_entity_poly.entity_id
_entity_poly.type
_entity_poly.pdbx_seq_one_letter_code
_entity_poly.pdbx_strand_id
1 'polypeptide(L)'
;MAEKSEKVTDKNDYLNRRRFIQAAVMAGTATASTLLYRRLNPPPAQPVAGEKIQDVVKAPTAEAIKEGFAVSDKLTPLEAITNYNNFYEFDTSKSGVAYAAKGFVTRPWSVLVDGLVNKPKTFDLDELLKFPLEERIYRLRCVEGWSMVIPWVGFPLQKLLEKVEPTSQARYVAFQTLLDPGRMPNQRTGVLDWPYVEGLRLDEAMHPLTIMATGMYDEALPPQDGAPIRLVVPWKYGFKSIKSVVKITLVADEPPTTWNIQAPDEYGFYSNVNPSVAHPRWSQATERRIGEYGRRDTLLFNGYAEQVAYLYQGLDLVKNY
;
A
#
# COMPACT_ATOMS: atom_id res chain seq x y z
N MET A 1 23.97 -55.87 60.54
CA MET A 1 23.04 -55.52 59.48
C MET A 1 22.24 -54.33 59.89
N ALA A 2 22.53 -53.17 59.40
CA ALA A 2 21.77 -51.94 59.70
C ALA A 2 20.69 -51.75 58.62
N GLU A 3 19.45 -51.83 59.04
CA GLU A 3 18.26 -51.63 58.24
C GLU A 3 18.19 -50.15 57.83
N LYS A 4 18.29 -49.87 56.54
CA LYS A 4 18.08 -48.53 56.00
C LYS A 4 16.58 -48.22 56.06
N SER A 5 16.18 -47.42 57.03
CA SER A 5 14.84 -46.83 57.08
C SER A 5 14.64 -45.95 55.85
N GLU A 6 13.82 -46.39 54.91
CA GLU A 6 13.32 -45.54 53.82
C GLU A 6 12.51 -44.38 54.41
N LYS A 7 13.01 -43.16 54.32
CA LYS A 7 12.26 -41.96 54.67
C LYS A 7 11.10 -41.77 53.69
N VAL A 8 9.92 -42.19 54.09
CA VAL A 8 8.68 -41.90 53.37
C VAL A 8 8.44 -40.39 53.40
N THR A 9 8.36 -39.75 52.25
CA THR A 9 8.07 -38.32 52.14
C THR A 9 6.67 -38.02 52.68
N ASP A 10 6.54 -36.99 53.51
CA ASP A 10 5.24 -36.56 54.04
C ASP A 10 4.24 -36.27 52.91
N LYS A 11 2.99 -36.68 53.11
CA LYS A 11 1.91 -36.51 52.13
C LYS A 11 1.69 -35.04 51.70
N ASN A 12 1.90 -34.11 52.64
CA ASN A 12 1.77 -32.69 52.38
C ASN A 12 2.93 -32.16 51.51
N ASP A 13 4.15 -32.66 51.74
CA ASP A 13 5.32 -32.32 50.91
C ASP A 13 5.18 -32.86 49.49
N TYR A 14 4.62 -34.06 49.32
CA TYR A 14 4.33 -34.64 48.02
C TYR A 14 3.26 -33.84 47.24
N LEU A 15 2.17 -33.43 47.93
CA LEU A 15 1.09 -32.63 47.35
C LEU A 15 1.54 -31.22 47.00
N ASN A 16 2.41 -30.62 47.82
CA ASN A 16 3.01 -29.30 47.54
C ASN A 16 3.95 -29.35 46.34
N ARG A 17 4.79 -30.38 46.23
CA ARG A 17 5.65 -30.60 45.05
C ARG A 17 4.83 -30.75 43.75
N ARG A 18 3.76 -31.55 43.79
CA ARG A 18 2.88 -31.74 42.64
C ARG A 18 2.20 -30.44 42.22
N ARG A 19 1.68 -29.66 43.19
CA ARG A 19 1.10 -28.33 42.90
C ARG A 19 2.12 -27.36 42.38
N PHE A 20 3.33 -27.35 42.90
CA PHE A 20 4.43 -26.52 42.41
C PHE A 20 4.81 -26.87 40.96
N ILE A 21 4.95 -28.15 40.63
CA ILE A 21 5.24 -28.61 39.26
C ILE A 21 4.11 -28.23 38.32
N GLN A 22 2.85 -28.43 38.72
CA GLN A 22 1.69 -28.03 37.89
C GLN A 22 1.66 -26.53 37.66
N ALA A 23 1.91 -25.71 38.67
CA ALA A 23 1.98 -24.26 38.53
C ALA A 23 3.15 -23.82 37.61
N ALA A 24 4.31 -24.45 37.76
CA ALA A 24 5.47 -24.18 36.89
C ALA A 24 5.22 -24.56 35.42
N VAL A 25 4.56 -25.72 35.18
CA VAL A 25 4.17 -26.13 33.83
C VAL A 25 3.15 -25.18 33.25
N MET A 26 2.11 -24.79 34.00
CA MET A 26 1.12 -23.81 33.50
C MET A 26 1.74 -22.45 33.21
N ALA A 27 2.60 -21.93 34.08
CA ALA A 27 3.31 -20.67 33.85
C ALA A 27 4.24 -20.76 32.63
N GLY A 28 5.00 -21.85 32.49
CA GLY A 28 5.88 -22.09 31.35
C GLY A 28 5.10 -22.18 30.04
N THR A 29 3.95 -22.88 30.04
CA THR A 29 3.09 -23.01 28.85
C THR A 29 2.47 -21.66 28.46
N ALA A 30 1.96 -20.90 29.45
CA ALA A 30 1.39 -19.58 29.23
C ALA A 30 2.44 -18.60 28.65
N THR A 31 3.67 -18.62 29.22
CA THR A 31 4.78 -17.79 28.73
C THR A 31 5.18 -18.19 27.31
N ALA A 32 5.36 -19.47 27.03
CA ALA A 32 5.71 -19.97 25.70
C ALA A 32 4.62 -19.63 24.67
N SER A 33 3.35 -19.82 25.04
CA SER A 33 2.21 -19.46 24.17
C SER A 33 2.15 -17.96 23.91
N THR A 34 2.40 -17.12 24.91
CA THR A 34 2.43 -15.65 24.76
C THR A 34 3.59 -15.20 23.86
N LEU A 35 4.78 -15.79 24.03
CA LEU A 35 5.93 -15.48 23.18
C LEU A 35 5.69 -15.93 21.73
N LEU A 36 5.13 -17.12 21.55
CA LEU A 36 4.76 -17.61 20.21
C LEU A 36 3.68 -16.72 19.58
N TYR A 37 2.63 -16.37 20.35
CA TYR A 37 1.58 -15.46 19.88
C TYR A 37 2.14 -14.10 19.48
N ARG A 38 3.03 -13.49 20.30
CA ARG A 38 3.69 -12.22 19.98
C ARG A 38 4.61 -12.31 18.78
N ARG A 39 5.25 -13.46 18.55
CA ARG A 39 6.09 -13.71 17.38
C ARG A 39 5.24 -13.84 16.10
N LEU A 40 4.10 -14.49 16.18
CA LEU A 40 3.17 -14.68 15.06
C LEU A 40 2.27 -13.46 14.82
N ASN A 41 2.06 -12.65 15.85
CA ASN A 41 1.26 -11.42 15.81
C ASN A 41 2.09 -10.28 16.44
N PRO A 42 3.08 -9.74 15.70
CA PRO A 42 3.85 -8.63 16.23
C PRO A 42 2.90 -7.46 16.55
N PRO A 43 3.14 -6.75 17.67
CA PRO A 43 2.35 -5.56 17.98
C PRO A 43 2.44 -4.58 16.80
N PRO A 44 1.36 -3.83 16.52
CA PRO A 44 1.41 -2.79 15.49
C PRO A 44 2.62 -1.89 15.73
N ALA A 45 3.36 -1.62 14.64
CA ALA A 45 4.46 -0.67 14.72
C ALA A 45 3.86 0.68 15.16
N GLN A 46 4.43 1.29 16.20
CA GLN A 46 4.01 2.64 16.55
C GLN A 46 4.26 3.56 15.36
N PRO A 47 3.32 4.45 15.00
CA PRO A 47 3.56 5.43 13.95
C PRO A 47 4.85 6.17 14.29
N VAL A 48 5.86 6.04 13.43
CA VAL A 48 7.00 6.94 13.50
C VAL A 48 6.46 8.25 12.96
N ALA A 49 6.43 9.30 13.79
CA ALA A 49 6.08 10.63 13.35
C ALA A 49 6.99 11.00 12.17
N GLY A 50 6.38 11.21 11.00
CA GLY A 50 7.09 11.62 9.79
C GLY A 50 7.58 13.07 9.94
N GLU A 51 8.53 13.45 9.11
CA GLU A 51 8.89 14.85 8.96
C GLU A 51 7.68 15.63 8.45
N LYS A 52 7.33 16.74 9.12
CA LYS A 52 6.19 17.56 8.71
C LYS A 52 6.46 18.24 7.39
N ILE A 53 5.49 18.14 6.49
CA ILE A 53 5.51 18.84 5.20
C ILE A 53 4.87 20.20 5.39
N GLN A 54 5.58 21.26 4.98
CA GLN A 54 5.11 22.65 5.02
C GLN A 54 4.58 23.08 3.64
N ASP A 55 3.88 24.21 3.60
CA ASP A 55 3.40 24.87 2.38
C ASP A 55 2.48 24.00 1.48
N VAL A 56 1.66 23.15 2.12
CA VAL A 56 0.67 22.31 1.44
C VAL A 56 -0.62 23.08 1.19
N VAL A 57 -1.09 23.10 -0.06
CA VAL A 57 -2.43 23.61 -0.40
C VAL A 57 -3.47 22.64 0.16
N LYS A 58 -4.33 23.12 1.06
CA LYS A 58 -5.27 22.28 1.80
C LYS A 58 -6.58 22.03 1.07
N ALA A 59 -7.04 20.80 1.18
CA ALA A 59 -8.43 20.38 0.96
C ALA A 59 -9.12 20.16 2.35
N PRO A 60 -10.46 20.14 2.45
CA PRO A 60 -11.40 20.24 1.35
C PRO A 60 -11.95 21.65 1.12
N THR A 61 -12.06 22.05 -0.12
CA THR A 61 -12.94 23.14 -0.54
C THR A 61 -14.14 22.57 -1.29
N ALA A 62 -15.23 23.34 -1.43
CA ALA A 62 -16.37 22.91 -2.23
C ALA A 62 -15.97 22.59 -3.68
N GLU A 63 -15.04 23.37 -4.24
CA GLU A 63 -14.48 23.16 -5.57
C GLU A 63 -13.65 21.86 -5.62
N ALA A 64 -12.79 21.61 -4.65
CA ALA A 64 -12.01 20.38 -4.59
C ALA A 64 -12.88 19.11 -4.51
N ILE A 65 -14.03 19.19 -3.83
CA ILE A 65 -15.00 18.08 -3.78
C ILE A 65 -15.63 17.87 -5.16
N LYS A 66 -16.05 18.94 -5.84
CA LYS A 66 -16.64 18.87 -7.18
C LYS A 66 -15.66 18.30 -8.21
N GLU A 67 -14.41 18.69 -8.15
CA GLU A 67 -13.33 18.20 -9.03
C GLU A 67 -12.84 16.78 -8.66
N GLY A 68 -13.35 16.20 -7.58
CA GLY A 68 -12.93 14.88 -7.08
C GLY A 68 -11.59 14.89 -6.32
N PHE A 69 -11.05 16.07 -5.99
CA PHE A 69 -9.79 16.20 -5.23
C PHE A 69 -9.97 15.95 -3.74
N ALA A 70 -11.21 15.98 -3.28
CA ALA A 70 -11.56 15.59 -1.93
C ALA A 70 -12.90 14.85 -1.89
N VAL A 71 -13.07 14.01 -0.88
CA VAL A 71 -14.36 13.38 -0.55
C VAL A 71 -14.76 13.76 0.87
N SER A 72 -16.07 13.74 1.14
CA SER A 72 -16.63 14.06 2.46
C SER A 72 -16.69 12.87 3.41
N ASP A 73 -16.18 11.71 3.00
CA ASP A 73 -16.13 10.51 3.83
C ASP A 73 -15.22 10.74 5.06
N LYS A 74 -15.52 10.03 6.15
CA LYS A 74 -14.68 10.03 7.34
C LYS A 74 -13.29 9.51 7.01
N LEU A 75 -12.25 10.24 7.44
CA LEU A 75 -10.87 9.81 7.29
C LEU A 75 -10.59 8.52 8.07
N THR A 76 -9.83 7.62 7.46
CA THR A 76 -9.32 6.42 8.14
C THR A 76 -8.21 6.84 9.12
N PRO A 77 -8.25 6.44 10.40
CA PRO A 77 -7.21 6.82 11.35
C PRO A 77 -5.79 6.46 10.86
N LEU A 78 -4.83 7.35 11.07
CA LEU A 78 -3.43 7.15 10.66
C LEU A 78 -2.86 5.81 11.13
N GLU A 79 -3.13 5.43 12.39
CA GLU A 79 -2.70 4.14 12.95
C GLU A 79 -3.24 2.95 12.13
N ALA A 80 -4.50 3.01 11.69
CA ALA A 80 -5.09 1.94 10.89
C ALA A 80 -4.49 1.87 9.48
N ILE A 81 -4.10 3.02 8.87
CA ILE A 81 -3.44 3.08 7.59
C ILE A 81 -2.04 2.50 7.69
N THR A 82 -1.26 2.93 8.66
CA THR A 82 0.16 2.58 8.79
C THR A 82 0.39 1.14 9.26
N ASN A 83 -0.63 0.45 9.78
CA ASN A 83 -0.54 -0.93 10.28
C ASN A 83 -1.34 -1.97 9.47
N TYR A 84 -1.90 -1.58 8.32
CA TYR A 84 -2.65 -2.48 7.45
C TYR A 84 -2.30 -2.22 5.98
N ASN A 85 -1.23 -2.85 5.50
CA ASN A 85 -0.63 -2.56 4.21
C ASN A 85 -0.46 -3.82 3.35
N ASN A 86 -0.63 -3.66 2.05
CA ASN A 86 -0.11 -4.59 1.04
C ASN A 86 1.16 -3.99 0.44
N PHE A 87 2.33 -4.47 0.85
CA PHE A 87 3.61 -4.07 0.30
C PHE A 87 4.53 -5.29 0.31
N TYR A 88 4.37 -6.08 -0.73
CA TYR A 88 4.93 -7.44 -0.85
C TYR A 88 6.45 -7.47 -0.84
N GLU A 89 7.11 -6.38 -1.17
CA GLU A 89 8.56 -6.22 -1.08
C GLU A 89 9.08 -6.37 0.35
N PHE A 90 8.22 -6.09 1.36
CA PHE A 90 8.56 -6.25 2.77
C PHE A 90 7.96 -7.49 3.39
N ASP A 91 6.67 -7.74 3.22
CA ASP A 91 5.95 -8.87 3.81
C ASP A 91 4.63 -9.14 3.05
N THR A 92 4.22 -10.39 3.01
CA THR A 92 2.90 -10.79 2.46
C THR A 92 1.76 -10.63 3.46
N SER A 93 2.07 -10.53 4.75
CA SER A 93 1.10 -10.26 5.82
C SER A 93 0.85 -8.75 5.95
N LYS A 94 -0.41 -8.32 5.90
CA LYS A 94 -0.77 -6.90 5.99
C LYS A 94 -0.33 -6.21 7.28
N SER A 95 -0.29 -6.94 8.38
CA SER A 95 0.17 -6.44 9.69
C SER A 95 1.68 -6.55 9.90
N GLY A 96 2.38 -7.33 9.08
CA GLY A 96 3.83 -7.52 9.16
C GLY A 96 4.63 -6.44 8.44
N VAL A 97 4.05 -5.79 7.43
CA VAL A 97 4.74 -4.80 6.57
C VAL A 97 5.38 -3.67 7.37
N ALA A 98 4.64 -3.06 8.30
CA ALA A 98 5.14 -1.96 9.11
C ALA A 98 6.36 -2.34 9.96
N TYR A 99 6.39 -3.58 10.45
CA TYR A 99 7.53 -4.10 11.20
C TYR A 99 8.72 -4.39 10.27
N ALA A 100 8.48 -5.05 9.13
CA ALA A 100 9.52 -5.41 8.17
C ALA A 100 10.15 -4.20 7.48
N ALA A 101 9.37 -3.12 7.29
CA ALA A 101 9.82 -1.86 6.69
C ALA A 101 10.55 -0.94 7.68
N LYS A 102 10.60 -1.30 8.98
CA LYS A 102 11.26 -0.49 10.00
C LYS A 102 12.75 -0.31 9.67
N GLY A 103 13.18 0.95 9.58
CA GLY A 103 14.56 1.29 9.25
C GLY A 103 14.85 1.36 7.73
N PHE A 104 13.82 1.26 6.88
CA PHE A 104 13.98 1.49 5.45
C PHE A 104 14.42 2.92 5.18
N VAL A 105 15.59 3.05 4.56
CA VAL A 105 16.23 4.34 4.26
C VAL A 105 15.71 4.87 2.94
N THR A 106 15.15 6.09 2.98
CA THR A 106 14.51 6.76 1.83
C THR A 106 15.34 7.92 1.27
N ARG A 107 16.54 8.17 1.80
CA ARG A 107 17.50 9.19 1.31
C ARG A 107 18.91 8.60 1.25
N PRO A 108 19.67 8.85 0.17
CA PRO A 108 19.25 9.55 -1.05
C PRO A 108 18.25 8.74 -1.89
N TRP A 109 17.39 9.44 -2.67
CA TRP A 109 16.43 8.82 -3.57
C TRP A 109 16.32 9.60 -4.87
N SER A 110 16.16 8.88 -5.98
CA SER A 110 15.95 9.48 -7.28
C SER A 110 14.93 8.70 -8.11
N VAL A 111 14.27 9.38 -9.02
CA VAL A 111 13.33 8.81 -9.98
C VAL A 111 13.82 9.14 -11.39
N LEU A 112 14.18 8.12 -12.16
CA LEU A 112 14.49 8.26 -13.58
C LEU A 112 13.17 8.33 -14.37
N VAL A 113 13.03 9.35 -15.23
CA VAL A 113 11.94 9.45 -16.19
C VAL A 113 12.53 9.41 -17.60
N ASP A 114 12.20 8.36 -18.37
CA ASP A 114 12.79 8.08 -19.69
C ASP A 114 11.78 7.52 -20.71
N GLY A 115 12.30 6.95 -21.80
CA GLY A 115 11.52 6.35 -22.87
C GLY A 115 11.12 7.37 -23.95
N LEU A 116 9.87 7.36 -24.38
CA LEU A 116 9.33 8.23 -25.43
C LEU A 116 9.09 9.66 -24.92
N VAL A 117 10.16 10.33 -24.53
CA VAL A 117 10.20 11.72 -24.04
C VAL A 117 11.31 12.50 -24.76
N ASN A 118 11.14 13.81 -24.92
CA ASN A 118 12.15 14.68 -25.53
C ASN A 118 13.30 15.03 -24.57
N LYS A 119 13.02 15.03 -23.25
CA LYS A 119 13.95 15.46 -22.20
C LYS A 119 14.04 14.41 -21.08
N PRO A 120 14.64 13.23 -21.31
CA PRO A 120 14.80 12.25 -20.24
C PRO A 120 15.61 12.86 -19.10
N LYS A 121 15.17 12.58 -17.84
CA LYS A 121 15.78 13.20 -16.67
C LYS A 121 15.67 12.30 -15.43
N THR A 122 16.71 12.32 -14.61
CA THR A 122 16.66 11.81 -13.25
C THR A 122 16.36 12.97 -12.29
N PHE A 123 15.29 12.84 -11.57
CA PHE A 123 14.89 13.79 -10.52
C PHE A 123 15.33 13.24 -9.18
N ASP A 124 16.06 14.02 -8.39
CA ASP A 124 16.29 13.69 -6.99
C ASP A 124 15.05 14.02 -6.15
N LEU A 125 15.01 13.46 -4.93
CA LEU A 125 13.85 13.65 -4.05
C LEU A 125 13.63 15.12 -3.69
N ASP A 126 14.71 15.87 -3.47
CA ASP A 126 14.60 17.29 -3.09
C ASP A 126 14.07 18.14 -4.25
N GLU A 127 14.36 17.75 -5.51
CA GLU A 127 13.77 18.36 -6.70
C GLU A 127 12.28 18.01 -6.82
N LEU A 128 11.90 16.76 -6.53
CA LEU A 128 10.50 16.33 -6.55
C LEU A 128 9.67 17.03 -5.47
N LEU A 129 10.24 17.29 -4.31
CA LEU A 129 9.58 18.01 -3.22
C LEU A 129 9.42 19.55 -3.48
N LYS A 130 10.03 20.08 -4.55
CA LYS A 130 9.82 21.47 -4.98
C LYS A 130 8.58 21.67 -5.85
N PHE A 131 7.93 20.60 -6.31
CA PHE A 131 6.64 20.75 -6.96
C PHE A 131 5.62 21.29 -5.97
N PRO A 132 4.66 22.14 -6.41
CA PRO A 132 3.57 22.60 -5.54
C PRO A 132 2.82 21.40 -4.96
N LEU A 133 2.89 21.23 -3.64
CA LEU A 133 2.27 20.11 -2.95
C LEU A 133 0.83 20.47 -2.58
N GLU A 134 -0.07 19.53 -2.81
CA GLU A 134 -1.50 19.64 -2.55
C GLU A 134 -1.96 18.49 -1.67
N GLU A 135 -2.91 18.76 -0.77
CA GLU A 135 -3.64 17.72 -0.07
C GLU A 135 -4.75 17.19 -0.97
N ARG A 136 -4.85 15.88 -1.05
CA ARG A 136 -5.89 15.15 -1.80
C ARG A 136 -6.54 14.12 -0.90
N ILE A 137 -7.84 14.28 -0.58
CA ILE A 137 -8.56 13.35 0.28
C ILE A 137 -9.23 12.30 -0.60
N TYR A 138 -8.57 11.15 -0.75
CA TYR A 138 -9.01 10.11 -1.68
C TYR A 138 -9.47 8.84 -1.01
N ARG A 139 -10.49 8.20 -1.59
CA ARG A 139 -10.80 6.80 -1.33
C ARG A 139 -9.71 5.93 -1.94
N LEU A 140 -9.27 4.93 -1.20
CA LEU A 140 -8.42 3.83 -1.66
C LEU A 140 -9.23 2.55 -1.57
N ARG A 141 -9.34 1.77 -2.65
CA ARG A 141 -10.06 0.50 -2.70
C ARG A 141 -9.11 -0.63 -3.10
N CYS A 142 -8.88 -1.56 -2.20
CA CYS A 142 -8.10 -2.75 -2.51
C CYS A 142 -8.96 -3.80 -3.23
N VAL A 143 -8.38 -4.51 -4.20
CA VAL A 143 -9.03 -5.64 -4.88
C VAL A 143 -9.53 -6.70 -3.89
N GLU A 144 -8.92 -6.85 -2.72
CA GLU A 144 -9.31 -7.78 -1.65
C GLU A 144 -10.56 -7.36 -0.86
N GLY A 145 -11.32 -6.35 -1.32
CA GLY A 145 -12.60 -5.98 -0.72
C GLY A 145 -12.52 -5.15 0.56
N TRP A 146 -11.44 -4.42 0.78
CA TRP A 146 -11.33 -3.42 1.83
C TRP A 146 -10.96 -2.04 1.28
N SER A 147 -11.22 -0.99 2.03
CA SER A 147 -11.00 0.39 1.61
C SER A 147 -10.59 1.31 2.76
N MET A 148 -10.03 2.45 2.39
CA MET A 148 -9.63 3.54 3.28
C MET A 148 -10.00 4.89 2.67
N VAL A 149 -9.98 5.95 3.48
CA VAL A 149 -9.99 7.35 3.03
C VAL A 149 -8.76 8.02 3.59
N ILE A 150 -7.90 8.49 2.70
CA ILE A 150 -6.54 8.92 3.06
C ILE A 150 -6.31 10.35 2.56
N PRO A 151 -5.90 11.30 3.43
CA PRO A 151 -5.49 12.64 3.04
C PRO A 151 -4.02 12.59 2.58
N TRP A 152 -3.83 12.30 1.29
CA TRP A 152 -2.52 12.29 0.66
C TRP A 152 -1.96 13.70 0.50
N VAL A 153 -0.65 13.84 0.58
CA VAL A 153 0.08 15.04 0.19
C VAL A 153 0.98 14.70 -0.98
N GLY A 154 0.86 15.44 -2.08
CA GLY A 154 1.61 15.19 -3.30
C GLY A 154 1.35 16.21 -4.38
N PHE A 155 1.72 15.87 -5.60
CA PHE A 155 1.53 16.72 -6.78
C PHE A 155 0.99 15.91 -7.96
N PRO A 156 0.24 16.51 -8.91
CA PRO A 156 -0.24 15.82 -10.11
C PRO A 156 0.91 15.22 -10.91
N LEU A 157 0.81 13.93 -11.28
CA LEU A 157 1.82 13.24 -12.10
C LEU A 157 2.04 13.99 -13.44
N GLN A 158 0.99 14.56 -13.99
CA GLN A 158 1.06 15.41 -15.18
C GLN A 158 2.18 16.46 -15.10
N LYS A 159 2.36 17.11 -13.92
CA LYS A 159 3.38 18.16 -13.74
C LYS A 159 4.81 17.63 -13.86
N LEU A 160 5.03 16.37 -13.47
CA LEU A 160 6.31 15.69 -13.68
C LEU A 160 6.52 15.34 -15.15
N LEU A 161 5.48 14.76 -15.79
CA LEU A 161 5.54 14.35 -17.19
C LEU A 161 5.72 15.54 -18.13
N GLU A 162 5.11 16.69 -17.86
CA GLU A 162 5.31 17.94 -18.61
C GLU A 162 6.79 18.38 -18.64
N LYS A 163 7.58 18.09 -17.59
CA LYS A 163 9.01 18.44 -17.53
C LYS A 163 9.88 17.64 -18.51
N VAL A 164 9.44 16.42 -18.84
CA VAL A 164 10.19 15.53 -19.73
C VAL A 164 9.66 15.54 -21.18
N GLU A 165 8.56 16.23 -21.43
CA GLU A 165 7.97 16.45 -22.75
C GLU A 165 7.69 15.12 -23.49
N PRO A 166 6.59 14.42 -23.18
CA PRO A 166 6.19 13.19 -23.87
C PRO A 166 6.12 13.40 -25.39
N THR A 167 6.65 12.44 -26.16
CA THR A 167 6.53 12.48 -27.62
C THR A 167 5.12 12.07 -28.06
N SER A 168 4.75 12.38 -29.31
CA SER A 168 3.46 11.98 -29.88
C SER A 168 3.28 10.46 -30.03
N GLN A 169 4.35 9.68 -29.88
CA GLN A 169 4.31 8.20 -29.92
C GLN A 169 4.02 7.57 -28.57
N ALA A 170 4.18 8.30 -27.45
CA ALA A 170 3.86 7.80 -26.12
C ALA A 170 2.36 7.51 -26.00
N ARG A 171 2.03 6.31 -25.54
CA ARG A 171 0.64 5.84 -25.30
C ARG A 171 0.43 5.38 -23.87
N TYR A 172 1.49 4.91 -23.22
CA TYR A 172 1.46 4.35 -21.89
C TYR A 172 2.62 4.88 -21.05
N VAL A 173 2.46 4.76 -19.76
CA VAL A 173 3.47 5.09 -18.74
C VAL A 173 3.69 3.85 -17.89
N ALA A 174 4.90 3.31 -17.90
CA ALA A 174 5.34 2.18 -17.09
C ALA A 174 6.08 2.69 -15.85
N PHE A 175 5.83 2.06 -14.72
CA PHE A 175 6.44 2.40 -13.43
C PHE A 175 7.18 1.20 -12.86
N GLN A 176 8.22 1.45 -12.09
CA GLN A 176 9.00 0.43 -11.40
C GLN A 176 9.31 0.83 -9.97
N THR A 177 9.09 -0.11 -9.05
CA THR A 177 9.54 -0.02 -7.64
C THR A 177 11.05 -0.29 -7.54
N LEU A 178 11.66 0.18 -6.47
CA LEU A 178 13.03 -0.15 -6.11
C LEU A 178 13.24 -1.66 -6.05
N LEU A 179 14.29 -2.15 -6.74
CA LEU A 179 14.80 -3.50 -6.57
C LEU A 179 16.04 -3.45 -5.65
N ASP A 180 15.86 -3.79 -4.40
CA ASP A 180 16.94 -3.86 -3.42
C ASP A 180 16.62 -4.89 -2.33
N PRO A 181 16.95 -6.17 -2.54
CA PRO A 181 16.69 -7.22 -1.55
C PRO A 181 17.42 -7.02 -0.20
N GLY A 182 18.36 -6.10 -0.13
CA GLY A 182 19.03 -5.70 1.12
C GLY A 182 18.14 -4.86 2.02
N ARG A 183 17.36 -3.94 1.41
CA ARG A 183 16.45 -3.03 2.09
C ARG A 183 14.99 -3.52 2.09
N MET A 184 14.61 -4.33 1.09
CA MET A 184 13.28 -4.90 0.89
C MET A 184 13.37 -6.44 0.94
N PRO A 185 13.35 -7.03 2.14
CA PRO A 185 13.80 -8.42 2.36
C PRO A 185 12.96 -9.48 1.65
N ASN A 186 11.69 -9.24 1.40
CA ASN A 186 10.82 -10.20 0.74
C ASN A 186 11.07 -10.32 -0.77
N GLN A 187 11.82 -9.38 -1.37
CA GLN A 187 12.32 -9.50 -2.74
C GLN A 187 13.33 -10.64 -2.94
N ARG A 188 13.78 -11.30 -1.86
CA ARG A 188 14.57 -12.54 -1.91
C ARG A 188 13.73 -13.78 -2.15
N THR A 189 12.41 -13.65 -2.07
CA THR A 189 11.49 -14.78 -2.24
C THR A 189 10.91 -14.77 -3.66
N GLY A 190 10.43 -15.93 -4.11
CA GLY A 190 9.74 -16.07 -5.39
C GLY A 190 8.24 -15.79 -5.31
N VAL A 191 7.77 -14.96 -4.37
CA VAL A 191 6.35 -14.66 -4.20
C VAL A 191 5.78 -13.85 -5.36
N LEU A 192 6.60 -12.99 -5.97
CA LEU A 192 6.33 -12.25 -7.20
C LEU A 192 7.61 -12.18 -8.04
N ASP A 193 7.48 -11.86 -9.32
CA ASP A 193 8.60 -11.48 -10.18
C ASP A 193 9.01 -10.03 -9.85
N TRP A 194 10.26 -9.86 -9.41
CA TRP A 194 10.79 -8.56 -9.01
C TRP A 194 11.63 -7.89 -10.12
N PRO A 195 11.65 -6.57 -10.22
CA PRO A 195 10.95 -5.58 -9.40
C PRO A 195 9.46 -5.54 -9.67
N TYR A 196 8.66 -5.02 -8.70
CA TYR A 196 7.26 -4.74 -8.93
C TYR A 196 7.12 -3.65 -10.00
N VAL A 197 6.28 -3.91 -10.99
CA VAL A 197 6.01 -3.01 -12.13
C VAL A 197 4.51 -2.76 -12.30
N GLU A 198 4.18 -1.57 -12.76
CA GLU A 198 2.83 -1.13 -13.04
C GLU A 198 2.74 -0.28 -14.30
N GLY A 199 1.54 -0.14 -14.84
CA GLY A 199 1.30 0.64 -16.03
C GLY A 199 -0.01 1.43 -15.98
N LEU A 200 -0.02 2.56 -16.66
CA LEU A 200 -1.21 3.37 -16.95
C LEU A 200 -1.22 3.73 -18.43
N ARG A 201 -2.40 3.97 -18.99
CA ARG A 201 -2.48 4.73 -20.23
C ARG A 201 -1.99 6.15 -20.00
N LEU A 202 -1.49 6.80 -21.05
CA LEU A 202 -0.98 8.17 -20.93
C LEU A 202 -2.06 9.16 -20.48
N ASP A 203 -3.30 9.03 -20.96
CA ASP A 203 -4.42 9.87 -20.56
C ASP A 203 -4.81 9.66 -19.08
N GLU A 204 -4.71 8.45 -18.55
CA GLU A 204 -4.87 8.17 -17.12
C GLU A 204 -3.75 8.79 -16.28
N ALA A 205 -2.51 8.70 -16.76
CA ALA A 205 -1.34 9.29 -16.10
C ALA A 205 -1.37 10.82 -16.11
N MET A 206 -1.92 11.42 -17.17
CA MET A 206 -2.09 12.88 -17.32
C MET A 206 -3.36 13.41 -16.65
N HIS A 207 -4.21 12.54 -16.12
CA HIS A 207 -5.44 12.96 -15.46
C HIS A 207 -5.17 13.70 -14.14
N PRO A 208 -5.86 14.81 -13.83
CA PRO A 208 -5.62 15.61 -12.61
C PRO A 208 -5.75 14.84 -11.28
N LEU A 209 -6.51 13.74 -11.26
CA LEU A 209 -6.64 12.89 -10.07
C LEU A 209 -5.46 11.95 -9.84
N THR A 210 -4.60 11.73 -10.85
CA THR A 210 -3.40 10.91 -10.73
C THR A 210 -2.28 11.73 -10.11
N ILE A 211 -1.82 11.34 -8.92
CA ILE A 211 -0.78 12.08 -8.19
C ILE A 211 0.43 11.21 -7.84
N MET A 212 1.56 11.87 -7.73
CA MET A 212 2.73 11.36 -7.02
C MET A 212 2.66 11.84 -5.58
N ALA A 213 2.36 10.93 -4.65
CA ALA A 213 2.25 11.26 -3.23
C ALA A 213 3.61 11.10 -2.53
N THR A 214 3.97 12.10 -1.74
CA THR A 214 5.18 12.15 -0.91
C THR A 214 4.86 12.17 0.58
N GLY A 215 3.58 12.34 0.92
CA GLY A 215 3.11 12.40 2.29
C GLY A 215 1.64 12.04 2.45
N MET A 216 1.22 12.00 3.71
CA MET A 216 -0.17 11.91 4.15
C MET A 216 -0.29 12.49 5.56
N TYR A 217 -1.45 13.04 5.92
CA TYR A 217 -1.66 13.69 7.22
C TYR A 217 -0.61 14.76 7.55
N ASP A 218 -0.16 15.54 6.53
CA ASP A 218 0.87 16.58 6.65
C ASP A 218 2.26 16.09 7.04
N GLU A 219 2.49 14.79 6.97
CA GLU A 219 3.77 14.16 7.28
C GLU A 219 4.29 13.38 6.07
N ALA A 220 5.61 13.28 5.95
CA ALA A 220 6.25 12.46 4.94
C ALA A 220 5.77 11.00 5.03
N LEU A 221 5.65 10.32 3.88
CA LEU A 221 5.21 8.94 3.84
C LEU A 221 6.08 8.05 4.73
N PRO A 222 5.47 7.23 5.59
CA PRO A 222 6.23 6.20 6.27
C PRO A 222 6.57 5.05 5.31
N PRO A 223 7.63 4.28 5.59
CA PRO A 223 8.11 3.20 4.72
C PRO A 223 7.04 2.24 4.22
N GLN A 224 6.19 1.75 5.11
CA GLN A 224 5.13 0.77 4.81
C GLN A 224 4.05 1.30 3.87
N ASP A 225 3.91 2.61 3.75
CA ASP A 225 2.94 3.26 2.87
C ASP A 225 3.53 3.71 1.53
N GLY A 226 4.79 3.36 1.25
CA GLY A 226 5.41 3.55 -0.05
C GLY A 226 6.38 4.72 -0.15
N ALA A 227 7.00 5.11 0.99
CA ALA A 227 8.03 6.14 1.02
C ALA A 227 9.17 5.89 0.01
N PRO A 228 9.87 6.96 -0.43
CA PRO A 228 9.58 8.37 -0.18
C PRO A 228 8.53 8.95 -1.13
N ILE A 229 8.21 8.24 -2.22
CA ILE A 229 7.27 8.67 -3.26
C ILE A 229 6.54 7.49 -3.86
N ARG A 230 5.24 7.64 -4.05
CA ARG A 230 4.37 6.62 -4.63
C ARG A 230 3.35 7.22 -5.59
N LEU A 231 2.82 6.37 -6.47
CA LEU A 231 1.66 6.70 -7.29
C LEU A 231 0.36 6.55 -6.48
N VAL A 232 -0.63 7.41 -6.75
CA VAL A 232 -2.01 7.25 -6.27
C VAL A 232 -2.98 7.52 -7.42
N VAL A 233 -3.82 6.51 -7.72
CA VAL A 233 -4.85 6.56 -8.75
C VAL A 233 -6.17 6.16 -8.10
N PRO A 234 -7.00 7.10 -7.64
CA PRO A 234 -8.09 6.82 -6.70
C PRO A 234 -9.24 5.98 -7.27
N TRP A 235 -9.44 5.95 -8.59
CA TRP A 235 -10.53 5.19 -9.22
C TRP A 235 -10.16 3.76 -9.61
N LYS A 236 -8.87 3.38 -9.47
CA LYS A 236 -8.37 2.03 -9.74
C LYS A 236 -8.16 1.26 -8.44
N TYR A 237 -8.11 -0.06 -8.54
CA TYR A 237 -7.72 -0.89 -7.40
C TYR A 237 -6.33 -0.52 -6.88
N GLY A 238 -6.15 -0.60 -5.57
CA GLY A 238 -4.98 -0.06 -4.86
C GLY A 238 -3.62 -0.60 -5.33
N PHE A 239 -3.56 -1.78 -5.94
CA PHE A 239 -2.31 -2.33 -6.46
C PHE A 239 -1.77 -1.54 -7.67
N LYS A 240 -2.63 -0.83 -8.42
CA LYS A 240 -2.22 0.09 -9.48
C LYS A 240 -1.44 1.30 -8.96
N SER A 241 -1.57 1.60 -7.69
CA SER A 241 -0.89 2.71 -7.00
C SER A 241 0.46 2.27 -6.47
N ILE A 242 1.40 2.00 -7.37
CA ILE A 242 2.75 1.50 -7.11
C ILE A 242 3.53 2.36 -6.12
N LYS A 243 4.32 1.71 -5.24
CA LYS A 243 5.03 2.30 -4.11
C LYS A 243 6.53 2.41 -4.36
N SER A 244 7.21 3.32 -3.65
CA SER A 244 8.68 3.47 -3.66
C SER A 244 9.24 3.50 -5.09
N VAL A 245 8.66 4.39 -5.90
CA VAL A 245 8.95 4.50 -7.34
C VAL A 245 10.38 4.99 -7.56
N VAL A 246 11.11 4.32 -8.44
CA VAL A 246 12.47 4.70 -8.89
C VAL A 246 12.57 4.93 -10.39
N LYS A 247 11.59 4.46 -11.16
CA LYS A 247 11.61 4.63 -12.61
C LYS A 247 10.21 4.81 -13.18
N ILE A 248 10.10 5.71 -14.16
CA ILE A 248 8.91 5.99 -14.96
C ILE A 248 9.36 6.01 -16.43
N THR A 249 8.79 5.13 -17.25
CA THR A 249 9.18 5.01 -18.67
C THR A 249 7.95 5.21 -19.56
N LEU A 250 8.00 6.14 -20.49
CA LEU A 250 6.93 6.33 -21.47
C LEU A 250 7.15 5.39 -22.64
N VAL A 251 6.11 4.65 -23.04
CA VAL A 251 6.19 3.61 -24.07
C VAL A 251 5.02 3.68 -25.05
N ALA A 252 5.18 3.08 -26.25
CA ALA A 252 4.14 3.04 -27.27
C ALA A 252 3.13 1.90 -27.01
N ASP A 253 3.61 0.77 -26.53
CA ASP A 253 2.83 -0.44 -26.31
C ASP A 253 2.44 -0.59 -24.84
N GLU A 254 1.35 -1.31 -24.57
CA GLU A 254 0.89 -1.61 -23.21
C GLU A 254 1.97 -2.35 -22.43
N PRO A 255 2.46 -1.77 -21.32
CA PRO A 255 3.51 -2.41 -20.55
C PRO A 255 2.97 -3.56 -19.68
N PRO A 256 3.78 -4.57 -19.40
CA PRO A 256 3.42 -5.62 -18.45
C PRO A 256 3.25 -5.03 -17.04
N THR A 257 2.33 -5.61 -16.27
CA THR A 257 2.11 -5.27 -14.85
C THR A 257 2.25 -6.51 -13.98
N THR A 258 2.78 -6.36 -12.78
CA THR A 258 3.15 -7.49 -11.93
C THR A 258 2.00 -8.47 -11.68
N TRP A 259 0.83 -7.98 -11.31
CA TRP A 259 -0.30 -8.86 -11.03
C TRP A 259 -0.89 -9.50 -12.29
N ASN A 260 -0.88 -8.80 -13.44
CA ASN A 260 -1.30 -9.38 -14.72
C ASN A 260 -0.34 -10.49 -15.18
N ILE A 261 0.98 -10.31 -15.00
CA ILE A 261 1.96 -11.37 -15.24
C ILE A 261 1.70 -12.58 -14.34
N GLN A 262 1.47 -12.34 -13.05
CA GLN A 262 1.32 -13.38 -12.04
C GLN A 262 0.03 -14.19 -12.18
N ALA A 263 -1.09 -13.53 -12.53
CA ALA A 263 -2.40 -14.16 -12.66
C ALA A 263 -3.28 -13.36 -13.66
N PRO A 264 -3.06 -13.55 -14.98
CA PRO A 264 -3.73 -12.78 -16.02
C PRO A 264 -5.25 -12.95 -16.05
N ASP A 265 -5.75 -14.10 -15.59
CA ASP A 265 -7.19 -14.39 -15.49
C ASP A 265 -7.86 -13.71 -14.28
N GLU A 266 -7.08 -13.14 -13.35
CA GLU A 266 -7.57 -12.49 -12.13
C GLU A 266 -7.38 -10.97 -12.13
N TYR A 267 -6.34 -10.46 -12.82
CA TYR A 267 -5.93 -9.06 -12.78
C TYR A 267 -5.73 -8.51 -14.18
N GLY A 268 -6.63 -7.64 -14.61
CA GLY A 268 -6.53 -6.92 -15.88
C GLY A 268 -5.57 -5.73 -15.81
N PHE A 269 -5.22 -5.19 -16.99
CA PHE A 269 -4.36 -4.02 -17.10
C PHE A 269 -5.01 -2.76 -16.50
N TYR A 270 -6.28 -2.49 -16.83
CA TYR A 270 -6.96 -1.27 -16.37
C TYR A 270 -7.24 -1.30 -14.87
N SER A 271 -7.74 -2.41 -14.37
CA SER A 271 -8.05 -2.62 -12.95
C SER A 271 -8.80 -1.46 -12.29
N ASN A 272 -9.77 -0.95 -13.03
CA ASN A 272 -10.71 0.04 -12.50
C ASN A 272 -11.61 -0.61 -11.47
N VAL A 273 -11.92 0.12 -10.38
CA VAL A 273 -12.87 -0.39 -9.39
C VAL A 273 -14.24 -0.57 -10.03
N ASN A 274 -14.70 -1.83 -10.12
CA ASN A 274 -15.97 -2.19 -10.73
C ASN A 274 -16.72 -3.21 -9.87
N PRO A 275 -17.83 -2.81 -9.20
CA PRO A 275 -18.63 -3.72 -8.37
C PRO A 275 -19.31 -4.85 -9.15
N SER A 276 -19.49 -4.68 -10.46
CA SER A 276 -20.17 -5.65 -11.33
C SER A 276 -19.23 -6.74 -11.87
N VAL A 277 -17.91 -6.58 -11.73
CA VAL A 277 -16.89 -7.56 -12.13
C VAL A 277 -16.31 -8.22 -10.88
N ALA A 278 -16.74 -9.43 -10.59
CA ALA A 278 -16.22 -10.19 -9.45
C ALA A 278 -14.78 -10.66 -9.72
N HIS A 279 -13.96 -10.66 -8.68
CA HIS A 279 -12.72 -11.42 -8.71
C HIS A 279 -13.05 -12.91 -8.74
N PRO A 280 -12.28 -13.79 -9.41
CA PRO A 280 -12.61 -15.22 -9.48
C PRO A 280 -12.81 -15.90 -8.11
N ARG A 281 -12.20 -15.36 -7.05
CA ARG A 281 -12.23 -15.92 -5.70
C ARG A 281 -13.18 -15.20 -4.71
N TRP A 282 -13.66 -13.98 -5.03
CA TRP A 282 -14.57 -13.21 -4.17
C TRP A 282 -15.35 -12.15 -4.94
N SER A 283 -16.44 -11.68 -4.32
CA SER A 283 -17.26 -10.60 -4.85
C SER A 283 -16.62 -9.23 -4.66
N GLN A 284 -16.80 -8.36 -5.65
CA GLN A 284 -16.39 -6.95 -5.58
C GLN A 284 -17.57 -6.01 -5.25
N ALA A 285 -18.79 -6.54 -5.11
CA ALA A 285 -19.99 -5.72 -4.91
C ALA A 285 -19.97 -4.91 -3.63
N THR A 286 -19.28 -5.39 -2.59
CA THR A 286 -19.19 -4.70 -1.29
C THR A 286 -17.76 -4.63 -0.78
N GLU A 287 -17.52 -3.68 0.12
CA GLU A 287 -16.22 -3.45 0.74
C GLU A 287 -16.31 -3.23 2.26
N ARG A 288 -15.22 -3.51 2.95
CA ARG A 288 -15.05 -3.18 4.37
C ARG A 288 -14.18 -1.94 4.50
N ARG A 289 -14.71 -0.85 5.04
CA ARG A 289 -13.92 0.33 5.35
C ARG A 289 -13.09 0.08 6.61
N ILE A 290 -11.77 0.20 6.51
CA ILE A 290 -10.86 0.00 7.64
C ILE A 290 -11.13 1.07 8.70
N GLY A 291 -11.27 0.66 9.95
CA GLY A 291 -11.63 1.54 11.07
C GLY A 291 -13.14 1.76 11.25
N GLU A 292 -14.00 1.08 10.45
CA GLU A 292 -15.45 1.11 10.58
C GLU A 292 -16.03 -0.29 10.73
N TYR A 293 -17.25 -0.38 11.27
CA TYR A 293 -17.99 -1.64 11.37
C TYR A 293 -18.85 -1.88 10.13
N GLY A 294 -19.01 -3.16 9.77
CA GLY A 294 -19.87 -3.58 8.68
C GLY A 294 -19.24 -3.47 7.29
N ARG A 295 -20.06 -3.66 6.27
CA ARG A 295 -19.71 -3.52 4.87
C ARG A 295 -20.59 -2.46 4.23
N ARG A 296 -20.09 -1.88 3.15
CA ARG A 296 -20.81 -0.92 2.30
C ARG A 296 -20.74 -1.36 0.85
N ASP A 297 -21.61 -0.83 0.00
CA ASP A 297 -21.54 -1.07 -1.43
C ASP A 297 -20.29 -0.45 -2.02
N THR A 298 -19.64 -1.18 -2.94
CA THR A 298 -18.53 -0.66 -3.73
C THR A 298 -19.08 0.25 -4.83
N LEU A 299 -18.50 1.41 -5.00
CA LEU A 299 -18.87 2.38 -6.03
C LEU A 299 -18.06 2.13 -7.32
N LEU A 300 -18.73 2.23 -8.48
CA LEU A 300 -18.03 2.19 -9.77
C LEU A 300 -16.96 3.29 -9.82
N PHE A 301 -15.75 2.95 -10.33
CA PHE A 301 -14.59 3.82 -10.30
C PHE A 301 -14.30 4.38 -8.89
N ASN A 302 -14.61 3.59 -7.84
CA ASN A 302 -14.45 4.00 -6.44
C ASN A 302 -15.20 5.31 -6.08
N GLY A 303 -16.23 5.65 -6.86
CA GLY A 303 -17.03 6.87 -6.71
C GLY A 303 -16.48 8.10 -7.44
N TYR A 304 -15.57 7.90 -8.42
CA TYR A 304 -15.02 8.96 -9.27
C TYR A 304 -15.56 8.92 -10.71
N ALA A 305 -16.72 8.28 -10.93
CA ALA A 305 -17.27 8.09 -12.27
C ALA A 305 -17.48 9.41 -13.04
N GLU A 306 -17.94 10.46 -12.36
CA GLU A 306 -18.16 11.78 -12.97
C GLU A 306 -16.86 12.38 -13.55
N GLN A 307 -15.73 12.10 -12.92
CA GLN A 307 -14.44 12.66 -13.31
C GLN A 307 -13.69 11.80 -14.34
N VAL A 308 -13.95 10.47 -14.39
CA VAL A 308 -13.09 9.57 -15.16
C VAL A 308 -13.79 8.67 -16.17
N ALA A 309 -15.13 8.53 -16.12
CA ALA A 309 -15.83 7.58 -17.00
C ALA A 309 -15.64 7.88 -18.48
N TYR A 310 -15.44 9.14 -18.85
CA TYR A 310 -15.20 9.56 -20.25
C TYR A 310 -13.91 8.95 -20.85
N LEU A 311 -12.91 8.66 -20.02
CA LEU A 311 -11.65 8.02 -20.47
C LEU A 311 -11.90 6.61 -21.04
N TYR A 312 -13.01 5.99 -20.66
CA TYR A 312 -13.32 4.60 -21.00
C TYR A 312 -14.52 4.47 -21.93
N GLN A 313 -14.94 5.57 -22.56
CA GLN A 313 -16.01 5.52 -23.56
C GLN A 313 -15.68 4.55 -24.69
N GLY A 314 -16.62 3.65 -24.99
CA GLY A 314 -16.44 2.62 -26.02
C GLY A 314 -15.66 1.36 -25.56
N LEU A 315 -15.15 1.33 -24.34
CA LEU A 315 -14.56 0.13 -23.75
C LEU A 315 -15.62 -0.69 -23.00
N ASP A 316 -15.60 -1.99 -23.23
CA ASP A 316 -16.36 -2.95 -22.40
C ASP A 316 -15.62 -3.12 -21.07
N LEU A 317 -16.16 -2.51 -20.00
CA LEU A 317 -15.58 -2.52 -18.66
C LEU A 317 -15.63 -3.89 -17.95
N VAL A 318 -16.31 -4.88 -18.54
CA VAL A 318 -16.30 -6.25 -18.04
C VAL A 318 -15.11 -7.03 -18.60
N LYS A 319 -14.76 -6.77 -19.87
CA LYS A 319 -13.60 -7.39 -20.53
C LYS A 319 -12.30 -6.66 -20.26
N ASN A 320 -12.39 -5.33 -20.10
CA ASN A 320 -11.24 -4.45 -19.89
C ASN A 320 -11.24 -3.95 -18.44
N TYR A 321 -10.97 -4.85 -17.51
CA TYR A 321 -10.88 -4.52 -16.08
C TYR A 321 -9.43 -4.53 -15.59
#